data_e0ab0b049458dcfefd21f7acbc2e96c2
#
_entry.id   e0ab0b049458dcfefd21f7acbc2e96c2
#
_cell.length_a   1.000
_cell.length_b   1.000
_cell.length_c   1.000
_cell.angle_alpha   90.00
_cell.angle_beta   90.00
_cell.angle_gamma   90.00
#
_symmetry.space_group_name_H-M   'P 1'
#
loop_
_entity.id
_entity.type
_entity.pdbx_description
1 polymer ?
#
loop_
_entity_poly.entity_id
_entity_poly.type
_entity_poly.pdbx_seq_one_letter_code
_entity_poly.pdbx_strand_id
1 'polypeptide(L)' 'MALTKATLIDLNANELILDLDADTSITADTDDTIHIKIGGSDEITITGTALSPSTSDGNSLGTSALEW' A
#
# COMPACT_ATOMS: atom_id res chain seq x y z
N MET A 1 13.83 16.69 -19.44
CA MET A 1 14.14 15.27 -19.60
C MET A 1 12.85 14.47 -19.63
N ALA A 2 12.77 13.54 -20.53
CA ALA A 2 11.58 12.70 -20.64
C ALA A 2 11.94 11.24 -20.32
N LEU A 3 11.12 10.59 -19.55
CA LEU A 3 11.21 9.18 -19.30
C LEU A 3 10.08 8.49 -20.05
N THR A 4 10.39 7.91 -21.21
CA THR A 4 9.37 7.38 -22.07
C THR A 4 8.99 5.95 -21.72
N LYS A 5 9.90 5.20 -21.11
CA LYS A 5 9.65 3.81 -20.81
C LYS A 5 10.67 3.30 -19.78
N ALA A 6 10.19 2.60 -18.79
CA ALA A 6 11.04 1.92 -17.83
C ALA A 6 10.76 0.42 -17.87
N THR A 7 11.79 -0.38 -18.02
CA THR A 7 11.67 -1.84 -17.97
C THR A 7 11.86 -2.36 -16.56
N LEU A 8 12.45 -1.56 -15.69
CA LEU A 8 12.63 -1.89 -14.28
C LEU A 8 12.42 -0.62 -13.48
N ILE A 9 11.50 -0.67 -12.50
CA ILE A 9 11.32 0.41 -11.55
C ILE A 9 11.70 -0.14 -10.18
N ASP A 10 12.73 0.42 -9.60
CA ASP A 10 13.22 0.01 -8.29
C ASP A 10 13.14 1.21 -7.37
N LEU A 11 12.20 1.19 -6.45
CA LEU A 11 11.98 2.30 -5.53
C LEU A 11 12.94 2.31 -4.36
N ASN A 12 13.71 1.24 -4.18
CA ASN A 12 14.74 1.14 -3.15
C ASN A 12 14.17 1.47 -1.76
N ALA A 13 13.04 0.86 -1.44
CA ALA A 13 12.32 1.03 -0.17
C ALA A 13 11.70 2.40 0.03
N ASN A 14 11.70 3.26 -0.99
CA ASN A 14 10.99 4.53 -0.91
C ASN A 14 9.51 4.33 -1.20
N GLU A 15 8.73 5.25 -0.71
CA GLU A 15 7.27 5.22 -0.81
C GLU A 15 6.82 5.49 -2.24
N LEU A 16 5.86 4.71 -2.72
CA LEU A 16 5.18 4.97 -3.98
C LEU A 16 3.93 5.78 -3.69
N ILE A 17 4.00 7.07 -3.92
CA ILE A 17 2.92 8.01 -3.62
C ILE A 17 1.93 8.02 -4.77
N LEU A 18 0.65 7.90 -4.47
CA LEU A 18 -0.38 7.69 -5.47
C LEU A 18 -1.32 8.89 -5.67
N ASP A 19 -1.33 9.85 -4.73
CA ASP A 19 -2.24 10.98 -4.88
C ASP A 19 -1.52 12.31 -4.64
N LEU A 20 -2.26 13.40 -4.86
CA LEU A 20 -1.67 14.73 -4.93
C LEU A 20 -1.14 15.22 -3.59
N ASP A 21 -1.82 14.92 -2.50
CA ASP A 21 -1.42 15.37 -1.17
C ASP A 21 -0.52 14.36 -0.45
N ALA A 22 -0.12 13.29 -1.15
CA ALA A 22 0.89 12.34 -0.69
C ALA A 22 0.49 11.56 0.57
N ASP A 23 -0.82 11.39 0.80
CA ASP A 23 -1.28 10.63 1.96
C ASP A 23 -1.84 9.25 1.58
N THR A 24 -1.76 8.89 0.31
CA THR A 24 -2.15 7.56 -0.17
C THR A 24 -0.96 6.96 -0.92
N SER A 25 -0.51 5.82 -0.48
CA SER A 25 0.74 5.28 -0.99
C SER A 25 0.88 3.79 -0.69
N ILE A 26 1.91 3.20 -1.30
CA ILE A 26 2.32 1.83 -1.03
C ILE A 26 3.78 1.88 -0.63
N THR A 27 4.14 1.23 0.48
CA THR A 27 5.51 1.19 0.95
C THR A 27 5.93 -0.22 1.32
N ALA A 28 7.23 -0.44 1.33
CA ALA A 28 7.83 -1.66 1.85
C ALA A 28 9.01 -1.26 2.74
N ASP A 29 8.76 -0.35 3.67
CA ASP A 29 9.80 0.16 4.57
C ASP A 29 10.17 -0.83 5.67
N THR A 30 9.38 -1.88 5.83
CA THR A 30 9.73 -3.02 6.66
C THR A 30 10.02 -4.18 5.73
N ASP A 31 11.13 -4.86 5.94
CA ASP A 31 11.56 -5.93 5.05
C ASP A 31 10.48 -7.01 4.93
N ASP A 32 10.20 -7.44 3.70
CA ASP A 32 9.23 -8.49 3.38
C ASP A 32 7.81 -8.16 3.83
N THR A 33 7.48 -6.87 3.94
CA THR A 33 6.16 -6.40 4.35
C THR A 33 5.73 -5.25 3.45
N ILE A 34 4.49 -5.28 2.99
CA ILE A 34 3.92 -4.20 2.20
C ILE A 34 2.84 -3.52 3.02
N HIS A 35 2.90 -2.20 3.11
CA HIS A 35 1.87 -1.39 3.75
C HIS A 35 1.16 -0.56 2.69
N ILE A 36 -0.16 -0.51 2.79
CA ILE A 36 -0.97 0.37 1.96
C ILE A 36 -1.52 1.46 2.87
N LYS A 37 -1.15 2.70 2.57
CA LYS A 37 -1.57 3.87 3.33
C LYS A 37 -2.71 4.55 2.59
N ILE A 38 -3.78 4.84 3.30
CA ILE A 38 -4.93 5.56 2.76
C ILE A 38 -5.24 6.70 3.73
N GLY A 39 -5.22 7.93 3.21
CA GLY A 39 -5.54 9.10 4.02
C GLY A 39 -4.59 9.34 5.19
N GLY A 40 -3.33 9.01 5.01
CA GLY A 40 -2.30 9.31 6.00
C GLY A 40 -2.01 8.23 7.02
N SER A 41 -2.72 7.11 6.98
CA SER A 41 -2.51 6.00 7.92
C SER A 41 -2.37 4.69 7.17
N ASP A 42 -1.51 3.82 7.67
CA ASP A 42 -1.41 2.46 7.15
C ASP A 42 -2.71 1.72 7.47
N GLU A 43 -3.39 1.26 6.43
CA GLU A 43 -4.67 0.58 6.59
C GLU A 43 -4.57 -0.91 6.36
N ILE A 44 -3.72 -1.33 5.43
CA ILE A 44 -3.57 -2.74 5.05
C ILE A 44 -2.10 -3.11 5.17
N THR A 45 -1.85 -4.28 5.73
CA THR A 45 -0.51 -4.85 5.83
C THR A 45 -0.50 -6.22 5.17
N ILE A 46 0.47 -6.45 4.30
CA ILE A 46 0.61 -7.71 3.59
C ILE A 46 1.97 -8.30 3.94
N THR A 47 1.97 -9.51 4.45
CA THR A 47 3.19 -10.26 4.75
C THR A 47 3.19 -11.56 3.97
N GLY A 48 4.19 -12.40 4.16
CA GLY A 48 4.27 -13.69 3.50
C GLY A 48 3.18 -14.67 3.93
N THR A 49 2.47 -14.40 5.00
CA THR A 49 1.48 -15.33 5.54
C THR A 49 0.08 -14.74 5.65
N ALA A 50 -0.08 -13.42 5.47
CA ALA A 50 -1.38 -12.80 5.72
C ALA A 50 -1.59 -11.53 4.92
N LEU A 51 -2.82 -11.29 4.56
CA LEU A 51 -3.34 -9.99 4.13
C LEU A 51 -4.25 -9.54 5.26
N SER A 52 -3.88 -8.46 5.95
CA SER A 52 -4.57 -8.11 7.19
C SER A 52 -4.77 -6.60 7.29
N PRO A 53 -5.77 -6.15 8.08
CA PRO A 53 -5.83 -4.74 8.44
C PRO A 53 -4.65 -4.40 9.34
N SER A 54 -4.18 -3.16 9.25
CA SER A 54 -3.04 -2.74 10.08
C SER A 54 -3.42 -2.59 11.53
N THR A 55 -4.71 -2.41 11.81
CA THR A 55 -5.26 -2.38 13.16
C THR A 55 -6.29 -3.49 13.27
N SER A 56 -6.23 -4.28 14.34
CA SER A 56 -7.16 -5.39 14.53
C SER A 56 -8.60 -4.90 14.41
N ASP A 57 -9.36 -5.56 13.55
CA ASP A 57 -10.77 -5.25 13.32
C ASP A 57 -11.00 -3.83 12.78
N GLY A 58 -9.95 -3.21 12.22
CA GLY A 58 -10.02 -1.83 11.78
C GLY A 58 -10.61 -1.62 10.40
N ASN A 59 -10.66 -2.67 9.57
CA ASN A 59 -11.13 -2.56 8.19
C ASN A 59 -11.99 -3.76 7.84
N SER A 60 -12.90 -3.54 6.89
CA SER A 60 -13.72 -4.62 6.36
C SER A 60 -13.09 -5.19 5.11
N LEU A 61 -13.17 -6.50 4.94
CA LEU A 61 -12.83 -7.13 3.68
C LEU A 61 -14.13 -7.28 2.91
N GLY A 62 -14.39 -6.30 2.05
CA GLY A 62 -15.67 -6.19 1.37
C GLY A 62 -16.65 -5.33 2.16
N THR A 63 -17.82 -5.15 1.61
CA THR A 63 -18.93 -4.40 2.22
C THR A 63 -20.21 -5.18 1.99
N SER A 64 -21.32 -4.69 2.54
CA SER A 64 -22.61 -5.34 2.33
C SER A 64 -23.05 -5.28 0.85
N ALA A 65 -22.52 -4.32 0.10
CA ALA A 65 -22.81 -4.19 -1.33
C ALA A 65 -21.77 -4.86 -2.20
N LEU A 66 -20.53 -5.04 -1.69
CA LEU A 66 -19.40 -5.59 -2.44
C LEU A 66 -18.74 -6.65 -1.56
N GLU A 67 -19.30 -7.83 -1.54
CA GLU A 67 -18.86 -8.92 -0.67
C GLU A 67 -17.77 -9.76 -1.33
N TRP A 68 -16.96 -10.35 -0.50
CA TRP A 68 -15.95 -11.33 -0.92
C TRP A 68 -16.49 -12.74 -0.87
#